data_7ac9dbee56f2cab9052207e9942f7255
#
_entry.id   7ac9dbee56f2cab9052207e9942f7255
#
_cell.length_a   1.000
_cell.length_b   1.000
_cell.length_c   1.000
_cell.angle_alpha   90.00
_cell.angle_beta   90.00
_cell.angle_gamma   90.00
#
_symmetry.space_group_name_H-M   'P 1'
#
loop_
_entity.id
_entity.type
_entity.pdbx_description
1 polymer ?
#
loop_
_entity_poly.entity_id
_entity_poly.type
_entity_poly.pdbx_seq_one_letter_code
_entity_poly.pdbx_strand_id
1 'polypeptide(L)'
;MSRTSQPMRPRSTPGSGRKTQGRSASAAPTRKIVIAALAGLAVLTAVVVFALRGQGSSDDHTTGDAGNQGFGHVHGIAIDPGSSALHVATHVGLFRIDDPRTAVRVSKDDLDLMGFTVVGPQHFLASGHSAHGPANVGLIESTDGGATWQEKSLSGAADFHGLQVAHGSVYGYNSTDGAFMVSADQRSWEQRSRTAIGAFAVSPIDGGTVLAVGRDGLQRSTDGGRSWQSVPDTPAVGLLAWDRTGVWAVARDGAVWSSTDGGGQWQRRGAVPGEPDSFAVQDDTLFAALSGDRVVASTDGGATWTDRYAPE
;
A
#
# COMPACT_ATOMS: atom_id res chain seq x y z
N MET A 1 64.15 41.64 8.99
CA MET A 1 64.22 42.35 10.29
C MET A 1 63.15 41.76 11.18
N SER A 2 63.49 41.05 12.02
CA SER A 2 63.75 40.86 13.49
C SER A 2 62.58 40.15 14.10
N ARG A 3 62.76 38.92 14.52
CA ARG A 3 63.19 38.35 15.84
C ARG A 3 62.12 38.47 16.93
N THR A 4 61.75 37.34 17.40
CA THR A 4 61.99 36.65 18.73
C THR A 4 60.91 36.98 19.73
N SER A 5 60.35 36.13 20.58
CA SER A 5 60.86 35.01 21.37
C SER A 5 59.69 34.34 22.11
N GLN A 6 59.78 33.04 22.33
CA GLN A 6 59.22 32.37 23.52
C GLN A 6 60.02 32.73 24.75
N PRO A 7 59.53 32.59 26.01
CA PRO A 7 59.77 31.28 26.64
C PRO A 7 58.77 30.82 27.77
N MET A 8 58.88 29.56 28.05
CA MET A 8 59.11 28.78 29.27
C MET A 8 57.99 28.47 30.28
N ARG A 9 57.84 27.18 30.52
CA ARG A 9 57.25 26.49 31.69
C ARG A 9 58.04 26.73 32.96
N PRO A 10 57.48 26.43 34.16
CA PRO A 10 58.05 25.30 34.89
C PRO A 10 57.07 24.30 35.53
N ARG A 11 57.67 23.13 35.81
CA ARG A 11 57.26 21.94 36.57
C ARG A 11 57.12 22.21 38.05
N SER A 12 56.32 21.38 38.75
CA SER A 12 56.76 20.58 39.90
C SER A 12 55.66 19.65 40.45
N THR A 13 56.05 18.43 40.66
CA THR A 13 55.50 17.30 41.44
C THR A 13 55.95 17.37 42.89
N PRO A 14 55.72 16.36 43.79
CA PRO A 14 54.57 15.46 44.07
C PRO A 14 54.25 15.41 45.59
N GLY A 15 53.22 14.68 45.98
CA GLY A 15 52.94 14.44 47.42
C GLY A 15 52.15 13.15 47.63
N SER A 16 52.80 12.17 48.19
CA SER A 16 52.34 10.85 48.61
C SER A 16 51.51 10.86 49.89
N GLY A 17 50.58 9.92 49.98
CA GLY A 17 49.86 9.65 51.23
C GLY A 17 49.09 8.35 51.23
N ARG A 18 49.63 7.38 51.86
CA ARG A 18 49.31 5.94 51.96
C ARG A 18 48.45 5.64 53.19
N LYS A 19 47.74 4.49 53.17
CA LYS A 19 47.14 3.65 54.25
C LYS A 19 45.66 3.89 54.55
N THR A 20 44.83 2.88 54.82
CA THR A 20 44.89 1.43 55.08
C THR A 20 43.47 0.92 55.29
N GLN A 21 43.21 -0.30 54.81
CA GLN A 21 42.36 -1.37 55.37
C GLN A 21 41.05 -1.07 56.10
N GLY A 22 40.02 -1.79 55.70
CA GLY A 22 38.84 -2.11 56.50
C GLY A 22 37.93 -3.08 55.75
N ARG A 23 38.10 -4.39 55.95
CA ARG A 23 37.19 -5.48 55.55
C ARG A 23 35.90 -5.36 56.35
N SER A 24 34.77 -5.49 55.71
CA SER A 24 33.63 -6.20 56.34
C SER A 24 32.70 -6.73 55.25
N ALA A 25 32.48 -8.03 55.27
CA ALA A 25 31.55 -8.74 54.48
C ALA A 25 30.16 -8.58 55.08
N SER A 26 29.16 -8.31 54.30
CA SER A 26 27.77 -8.61 54.67
C SER A 26 26.94 -8.96 53.46
N ALA A 27 26.16 -10.00 53.65
CA ALA A 27 25.38 -10.82 52.77
C ALA A 27 24.39 -10.09 51.83
N ALA A 28 24.23 -10.64 50.65
CA ALA A 28 23.14 -10.36 49.72
C ALA A 28 21.79 -10.87 50.26
N PRO A 29 20.68 -10.18 49.93
CA PRO A 29 19.41 -10.85 49.83
C PRO A 29 19.07 -11.07 48.36
N THR A 30 18.93 -12.33 48.03
CA THR A 30 18.32 -12.85 46.79
C THR A 30 16.92 -12.26 46.63
N ARG A 31 16.75 -11.30 45.74
CA ARG A 31 15.43 -10.90 45.26
C ARG A 31 15.08 -11.73 44.03
N LYS A 32 14.12 -12.60 44.24
CA LYS A 32 13.43 -13.36 43.22
C LYS A 32 12.90 -12.39 42.17
N ILE A 33 13.40 -12.53 40.93
CA ILE A 33 12.80 -11.91 39.75
C ILE A 33 11.55 -12.72 39.42
N VAL A 34 10.40 -12.18 39.78
CA VAL A 34 9.12 -12.63 39.23
C VAL A 34 9.02 -11.97 37.83
N ILE A 35 9.30 -12.75 36.81
CA ILE A 35 9.01 -12.37 35.43
C ILE A 35 7.48 -12.39 35.29
N ALA A 36 6.87 -11.22 35.31
CA ALA A 36 5.49 -11.06 34.88
C ALA A 36 5.46 -11.14 33.35
N ALA A 37 5.22 -12.34 32.84
CA ALA A 37 4.81 -12.59 31.47
C ALA A 37 3.32 -12.24 31.33
N LEU A 38 3.01 -10.97 31.06
CA LEU A 38 1.66 -10.51 30.67
C LEU A 38 1.79 -9.14 29.98
N ALA A 39 2.15 -9.12 28.71
CA ALA A 39 1.85 -8.06 27.76
C ALA A 39 2.28 -8.50 26.33
N GLY A 40 1.58 -9.45 25.79
CA GLY A 40 1.80 -9.94 24.43
C GLY A 40 0.52 -10.44 23.81
N LEU A 41 -0.60 -9.72 23.98
CA LEU A 41 -1.85 -10.08 23.30
C LEU A 41 -2.76 -8.85 23.21
N ALA A 42 -2.41 -7.86 22.41
CA ALA A 42 -3.33 -6.78 22.03
C ALA A 42 -2.76 -5.89 20.90
N VAL A 43 -2.28 -6.46 19.79
CA VAL A 43 -2.06 -5.71 18.53
C VAL A 43 -2.36 -6.61 17.32
N LEU A 44 -3.51 -7.27 17.34
CA LEU A 44 -3.93 -8.09 16.19
C LEU A 44 -5.44 -7.99 15.96
N THR A 45 -6.00 -6.77 16.05
CA THR A 45 -7.42 -6.55 15.79
C THR A 45 -7.69 -5.15 15.28
N ALA A 46 -7.20 -4.79 14.10
CA ALA A 46 -7.69 -3.59 13.42
C ALA A 46 -7.49 -3.57 11.89
N VAL A 47 -7.00 -4.65 11.27
CA VAL A 47 -6.99 -4.78 9.79
C VAL A 47 -8.13 -5.69 9.30
N VAL A 48 -8.88 -6.34 10.19
CA VAL A 48 -9.90 -7.36 9.87
C VAL A 48 -11.34 -6.82 9.89
N VAL A 49 -11.59 -5.52 9.96
CA VAL A 49 -12.97 -5.01 9.99
C VAL A 49 -13.60 -4.86 8.61
N PHE A 50 -12.88 -5.10 7.51
CA PHE A 50 -13.49 -5.20 6.18
C PHE A 50 -13.89 -6.63 5.77
N ALA A 51 -13.47 -7.68 6.49
CA ALA A 51 -13.72 -9.08 6.12
C ALA A 51 -14.73 -9.83 7.00
N LEU A 52 -15.45 -9.19 7.93
CA LEU A 52 -16.35 -9.90 8.86
C LEU A 52 -17.83 -9.48 8.71
N ARG A 53 -18.33 -9.41 7.47
CA ARG A 53 -19.78 -9.44 7.20
C ARG A 53 -20.16 -10.40 6.09
N GLY A 54 -19.50 -11.51 6.00
CA GLY A 54 -19.79 -12.55 4.99
C GLY A 54 -19.41 -13.94 5.44
N GLN A 55 -19.73 -14.37 6.68
CA GLN A 55 -19.69 -15.79 7.02
C GLN A 55 -21.10 -16.33 7.10
N GLY A 56 -21.49 -17.00 6.04
CA GLY A 56 -22.70 -17.78 5.97
C GLY A 56 -22.97 -18.31 4.59
N SER A 57 -22.11 -19.20 4.08
CA SER A 57 -22.53 -20.25 3.15
C SER A 57 -21.38 -21.23 2.95
N SER A 58 -21.59 -22.46 3.30
CA SER A 58 -20.76 -23.63 2.97
C SER A 58 -20.74 -23.80 1.45
N ASP A 59 -19.58 -23.51 0.83
CA ASP A 59 -19.41 -23.70 -0.60
C ASP A 59 -19.14 -25.17 -0.91
N ASP A 60 -20.15 -25.76 -1.52
CA ASP A 60 -20.08 -27.04 -2.23
C ASP A 60 -19.29 -26.78 -3.54
N HIS A 61 -18.06 -27.29 -3.63
CA HIS A 61 -17.25 -27.24 -4.83
C HIS A 61 -17.84 -28.13 -5.92
N THR A 62 -18.83 -27.65 -6.64
CA THR A 62 -19.22 -28.22 -7.91
C THR A 62 -18.37 -27.60 -9.02
N THR A 63 -17.55 -28.42 -9.65
CA THR A 63 -16.90 -28.14 -10.95
C THR A 63 -17.98 -27.83 -11.97
N GLY A 64 -18.27 -26.56 -12.20
CA GLY A 64 -19.25 -26.06 -13.13
C GLY A 64 -18.70 -24.88 -13.91
N ASP A 65 -18.66 -25.07 -15.21
CA ASP A 65 -18.64 -24.09 -16.32
C ASP A 65 -17.87 -22.76 -16.08
N ALA A 66 -16.75 -22.59 -16.79
CA ALA A 66 -15.87 -21.42 -16.74
C ALA A 66 -16.51 -20.10 -17.26
N GLY A 67 -17.84 -20.02 -17.34
CA GLY A 67 -18.56 -18.93 -17.99
C GLY A 67 -19.15 -17.85 -17.09
N ASN A 68 -19.15 -17.98 -15.76
CA ASN A 68 -19.81 -16.98 -14.90
C ASN A 68 -19.31 -16.96 -13.47
N GLN A 69 -17.97 -17.01 -13.27
CA GLN A 69 -17.42 -16.65 -11.96
C GLN A 69 -17.33 -15.12 -11.90
N GLY A 70 -18.09 -14.48 -11.02
CA GLY A 70 -17.97 -13.05 -10.74
C GLY A 70 -16.58 -12.67 -10.22
N PHE A 71 -16.29 -11.37 -10.15
CA PHE A 71 -15.00 -10.85 -9.63
C PHE A 71 -14.80 -11.18 -8.15
N GLY A 72 -15.90 -11.37 -7.42
CA GLY A 72 -15.86 -11.34 -5.97
C GLY A 72 -15.46 -9.95 -5.48
N HIS A 73 -14.41 -9.86 -4.65
CA HIS A 73 -13.88 -8.58 -4.21
C HIS A 73 -12.77 -8.07 -5.14
N VAL A 74 -12.83 -6.76 -5.48
CA VAL A 74 -11.87 -6.12 -6.39
C VAL A 74 -10.82 -5.36 -5.57
N HIS A 75 -9.54 -5.70 -5.77
CA HIS A 75 -8.41 -5.05 -5.09
C HIS A 75 -7.75 -3.96 -5.92
N GLY A 76 -7.86 -4.03 -7.25
CA GLY A 76 -7.24 -3.05 -8.11
C GLY A 76 -7.88 -2.99 -9.49
N ILE A 77 -7.95 -1.78 -10.03
CA ILE A 77 -8.31 -1.53 -11.43
C ILE A 77 -7.26 -0.66 -12.09
N ALA A 78 -6.93 -0.97 -13.34
CA ALA A 78 -6.00 -0.16 -14.12
C ALA A 78 -6.26 -0.33 -15.61
N ILE A 79 -5.81 0.64 -16.41
CA ILE A 79 -5.93 0.65 -17.84
C ILE A 79 -4.57 0.37 -18.47
N ASP A 80 -4.52 -0.60 -19.37
CA ASP A 80 -3.33 -0.83 -20.20
C ASP A 80 -3.16 0.31 -21.22
N PRO A 81 -2.06 1.08 -21.16
CA PRO A 81 -1.88 2.22 -22.05
C PRO A 81 -1.68 1.83 -23.54
N GLY A 82 -1.37 0.57 -23.82
CA GLY A 82 -1.18 0.09 -25.19
C GLY A 82 -2.48 -0.27 -25.90
N SER A 83 -3.41 -0.87 -25.16
CA SER A 83 -4.69 -1.36 -25.71
C SER A 83 -5.90 -0.54 -25.26
N SER A 84 -5.73 0.32 -24.25
CA SER A 84 -6.82 1.00 -23.54
C SER A 84 -7.80 0.03 -22.87
N ALA A 85 -7.42 -1.24 -22.71
CA ALA A 85 -8.21 -2.24 -22.04
C ALA A 85 -8.20 -2.04 -20.53
N LEU A 86 -9.35 -2.17 -19.91
CA LEU A 86 -9.51 -2.10 -18.46
C LEU A 86 -9.25 -3.47 -17.84
N HIS A 87 -8.36 -3.52 -16.87
CA HIS A 87 -8.02 -4.72 -16.10
C HIS A 87 -8.51 -4.60 -14.67
N VAL A 88 -8.98 -5.71 -14.11
CA VAL A 88 -9.54 -5.83 -12.76
C VAL A 88 -8.82 -6.96 -12.04
N ALA A 89 -8.09 -6.62 -10.96
CA ALA A 89 -7.41 -7.57 -10.10
C ALA A 89 -8.31 -7.97 -8.94
N THR A 90 -8.46 -9.28 -8.71
CA THR A 90 -9.45 -9.85 -7.81
C THR A 90 -8.90 -11.04 -7.04
N HIS A 91 -9.68 -11.58 -6.08
CA HIS A 91 -9.36 -12.83 -5.37
C HIS A 91 -9.23 -14.07 -6.29
N VAL A 92 -9.80 -14.01 -7.48
CA VAL A 92 -9.82 -15.15 -8.41
C VAL A 92 -8.99 -14.90 -9.68
N GLY A 93 -8.11 -13.91 -9.66
CA GLY A 93 -7.16 -13.61 -10.72
C GLY A 93 -7.36 -12.24 -11.37
N LEU A 94 -6.74 -12.07 -12.55
CA LEU A 94 -6.85 -10.86 -13.35
C LEU A 94 -7.90 -11.03 -14.43
N PHE A 95 -8.80 -10.07 -14.53
CA PHE A 95 -9.80 -9.99 -15.62
C PHE A 95 -9.51 -8.79 -16.51
N ARG A 96 -9.82 -8.96 -17.81
CA ARG A 96 -9.87 -7.87 -18.78
C ARG A 96 -11.32 -7.64 -19.16
N ILE A 97 -11.74 -6.39 -19.19
CA ILE A 97 -13.07 -5.99 -19.65
C ILE A 97 -12.99 -5.67 -21.14
N ASP A 98 -13.63 -6.49 -21.95
CA ASP A 98 -13.62 -6.36 -23.40
C ASP A 98 -14.81 -5.51 -23.90
N ASP A 99 -15.95 -5.63 -23.24
CA ASP A 99 -17.16 -4.83 -23.50
C ASP A 99 -18.01 -4.71 -22.22
N PRO A 100 -19.12 -3.95 -22.21
CA PRO A 100 -19.92 -3.75 -21.00
C PRO A 100 -20.53 -5.01 -20.37
N ARG A 101 -20.52 -6.15 -21.05
CA ARG A 101 -21.09 -7.41 -20.56
C ARG A 101 -20.08 -8.56 -20.51
N THR A 102 -18.88 -8.35 -21.03
CA THR A 102 -17.86 -9.40 -21.16
C THR A 102 -16.61 -9.04 -20.38
N ALA A 103 -16.34 -9.80 -19.34
CA ALA A 103 -15.07 -9.81 -18.64
C ALA A 103 -14.39 -11.16 -18.85
N VAL A 104 -13.14 -11.15 -19.30
CA VAL A 104 -12.37 -12.36 -19.60
C VAL A 104 -11.28 -12.51 -18.56
N ARG A 105 -11.25 -13.64 -17.86
CA ARG A 105 -10.12 -13.99 -16.99
C ARG A 105 -8.89 -14.22 -17.86
N VAL A 106 -7.86 -13.38 -17.73
CA VAL A 106 -6.63 -13.45 -18.53
C VAL A 106 -5.57 -14.31 -17.87
N SER A 107 -5.46 -14.26 -16.55
CA SER A 107 -4.51 -15.10 -15.80
C SER A 107 -4.93 -16.57 -15.84
N LYS A 108 -3.98 -17.45 -16.14
CA LYS A 108 -4.14 -18.90 -16.06
C LYS A 108 -3.85 -19.46 -14.68
N ASP A 109 -3.12 -18.68 -13.87
CA ASP A 109 -2.71 -19.06 -12.54
C ASP A 109 -3.80 -18.72 -11.52
N ASP A 110 -3.97 -19.57 -10.51
CA ASP A 110 -4.87 -19.32 -9.39
C ASP A 110 -4.18 -18.38 -8.38
N LEU A 111 -4.25 -17.09 -8.68
CA LEU A 111 -3.68 -16.01 -7.91
C LEU A 111 -4.79 -15.15 -7.32
N ASP A 112 -4.70 -14.91 -6.03
CA ASP A 112 -5.43 -13.86 -5.35
C ASP A 112 -4.59 -12.59 -5.42
N LEU A 113 -4.98 -11.63 -6.27
CA LEU A 113 -4.20 -10.42 -6.55
C LEU A 113 -4.62 -9.29 -5.63
N MET A 114 -3.86 -9.07 -4.55
CA MET A 114 -4.11 -8.03 -3.54
C MET A 114 -3.58 -6.65 -3.96
N GLY A 115 -2.44 -6.59 -4.64
CA GLY A 115 -1.85 -5.38 -5.19
C GLY A 115 -1.63 -5.52 -6.69
N PHE A 116 -1.97 -4.47 -7.45
CA PHE A 116 -1.86 -4.46 -8.90
C PHE A 116 -1.51 -3.07 -9.42
N THR A 117 -0.59 -2.99 -10.39
CA THR A 117 -0.23 -1.74 -11.07
C THR A 117 0.28 -2.00 -12.48
N VAL A 118 0.04 -1.04 -13.38
CA VAL A 118 0.51 -1.08 -14.76
C VAL A 118 1.81 -0.30 -14.88
N VAL A 119 2.83 -0.93 -15.49
CA VAL A 119 4.15 -0.33 -15.77
C VAL A 119 4.18 0.27 -17.18
N GLY A 120 3.53 -0.38 -18.14
CA GLY A 120 3.48 0.01 -19.55
C GLY A 120 2.60 -0.94 -20.35
N PRO A 121 2.58 -0.83 -21.70
CA PRO A 121 1.78 -1.69 -22.55
C PRO A 121 2.03 -3.18 -22.26
N GLN A 122 0.98 -3.91 -21.87
CA GLN A 122 1.00 -5.33 -21.50
C GLN A 122 2.02 -5.69 -20.40
N HIS A 123 2.57 -4.69 -19.69
CA HIS A 123 3.55 -4.87 -18.64
C HIS A 123 2.95 -4.49 -17.29
N PHE A 124 2.80 -5.47 -16.40
CA PHE A 124 2.11 -5.33 -15.12
C PHE A 124 2.96 -5.83 -13.97
N LEU A 125 2.76 -5.26 -12.80
CA LEU A 125 3.27 -5.77 -11.53
C LEU A 125 2.10 -6.06 -10.60
N ALA A 126 2.24 -7.14 -9.84
CA ALA A 126 1.23 -7.54 -8.86
C ALA A 126 1.85 -8.17 -7.61
N SER A 127 1.02 -8.39 -6.62
CA SER A 127 1.32 -9.12 -5.38
C SER A 127 0.04 -9.75 -4.85
N GLY A 128 0.19 -10.67 -3.92
CA GLY A 128 -0.94 -11.35 -3.27
C GLY A 128 -0.60 -12.76 -2.86
N HIS A 129 -1.53 -13.68 -3.08
CA HIS A 129 -1.45 -15.06 -2.61
C HIS A 129 -1.54 -16.08 -3.75
N SER A 130 -0.97 -17.26 -3.53
CA SER A 130 -1.07 -18.39 -4.44
C SER A 130 -1.57 -19.64 -3.71
N ALA A 131 -2.48 -20.38 -4.34
CA ALA A 131 -2.93 -21.68 -3.84
C ALA A 131 -1.89 -22.79 -4.02
N HIS A 132 -0.94 -22.63 -4.93
CA HIS A 132 0.00 -23.66 -5.38
C HIS A 132 1.47 -23.30 -5.20
N GLY A 133 1.80 -22.21 -4.49
CA GLY A 133 3.14 -21.71 -4.26
C GLY A 133 3.36 -21.18 -2.85
N PRO A 134 4.32 -20.25 -2.67
CA PRO A 134 4.43 -19.51 -1.44
C PRO A 134 3.11 -18.79 -1.13
N ALA A 135 2.68 -18.82 0.14
CA ALA A 135 1.43 -18.17 0.55
C ALA A 135 1.41 -16.69 0.12
N ASN A 136 2.53 -15.98 0.30
CA ASN A 136 2.73 -14.62 -0.20
C ASN A 136 3.63 -14.70 -1.44
N VAL A 137 3.17 -14.22 -2.59
CA VAL A 137 3.95 -14.30 -3.82
C VAL A 137 5.05 -13.23 -3.94
N GLY A 138 5.07 -12.25 -3.02
CA GLY A 138 5.97 -11.11 -3.11
C GLY A 138 5.60 -10.20 -4.29
N LEU A 139 6.60 -9.65 -4.96
CA LEU A 139 6.41 -8.93 -6.23
C LEU A 139 6.50 -9.91 -7.40
N ILE A 140 5.49 -9.93 -8.22
CA ILE A 140 5.43 -10.69 -9.48
C ILE A 140 5.24 -9.76 -10.67
N GLU A 141 5.70 -10.17 -11.84
CA GLU A 141 5.69 -9.42 -13.09
C GLU A 141 5.04 -10.20 -14.22
N SER A 142 4.21 -9.53 -15.01
CA SER A 142 3.73 -10.01 -16.31
C SER A 142 4.18 -9.06 -17.41
N THR A 143 4.63 -9.60 -18.55
CA THR A 143 4.98 -8.85 -19.76
C THR A 143 4.09 -9.25 -20.96
N ASP A 144 3.02 -9.95 -20.69
CA ASP A 144 2.07 -10.48 -21.69
C ASP A 144 0.60 -10.15 -21.35
N GLY A 145 0.40 -9.02 -20.68
CA GLY A 145 -0.94 -8.52 -20.35
C GLY A 145 -1.64 -9.29 -19.23
N GLY A 146 -0.86 -9.94 -18.35
CA GLY A 146 -1.37 -10.70 -17.22
C GLY A 146 -1.66 -12.17 -17.51
N ALA A 147 -1.33 -12.68 -18.70
CA ALA A 147 -1.58 -14.07 -19.05
C ALA A 147 -0.66 -15.04 -18.29
N THR A 148 0.60 -14.63 -18.06
CA THR A 148 1.57 -15.38 -17.23
C THR A 148 2.29 -14.43 -16.28
N TRP A 149 2.71 -14.98 -15.13
CA TRP A 149 3.38 -14.23 -14.06
C TRP A 149 4.72 -14.86 -13.70
N GLN A 150 5.72 -14.03 -13.43
CA GLN A 150 7.05 -14.43 -13.00
C GLN A 150 7.41 -13.77 -11.69
N GLU A 151 8.06 -14.53 -10.79
CA GLU A 151 8.59 -14.00 -9.54
C GLU A 151 9.69 -12.97 -9.81
N LYS A 152 9.63 -11.84 -9.09
CA LYS A 152 10.65 -10.77 -9.13
C LYS A 152 11.44 -10.69 -7.83
N SER A 153 10.75 -10.58 -6.71
CA SER A 153 11.38 -10.42 -5.39
C SER A 153 10.40 -10.67 -4.25
N LEU A 154 10.94 -10.90 -3.06
CA LEU A 154 10.23 -11.00 -1.79
C LEU A 154 9.20 -12.15 -1.72
N SER A 155 9.34 -13.18 -2.55
CA SER A 155 8.52 -14.39 -2.50
C SER A 155 8.58 -15.00 -1.10
N GLY A 156 7.44 -15.35 -0.53
CA GLY A 156 7.27 -15.83 0.84
C GLY A 156 7.40 -14.76 1.93
N ALA A 157 7.83 -13.53 1.59
CA ALA A 157 8.17 -12.50 2.57
C ALA A 157 7.25 -11.28 2.55
N ALA A 158 6.68 -10.92 1.41
CA ALA A 158 5.81 -9.75 1.28
C ALA A 158 4.47 -10.09 0.64
N ASP A 159 3.45 -9.38 1.11
CA ASP A 159 2.10 -9.34 0.57
C ASP A 159 1.72 -7.86 0.41
N PHE A 160 1.91 -7.32 -0.80
CA PHE A 160 1.62 -5.92 -1.05
C PHE A 160 0.14 -5.73 -1.37
N HIS A 161 -0.60 -5.10 -0.45
CA HIS A 161 -1.99 -4.68 -0.64
C HIS A 161 -2.13 -3.33 -1.37
N GLY A 162 -1.05 -2.65 -1.62
CA GLY A 162 -0.97 -1.47 -2.46
C GLY A 162 0.33 -1.48 -3.23
N LEU A 163 0.25 -1.27 -4.54
CA LEU A 163 1.39 -1.14 -5.45
C LEU A 163 1.17 0.06 -6.37
N GLN A 164 2.21 0.86 -6.57
CA GLN A 164 2.20 1.93 -7.56
C GLN A 164 3.59 2.10 -8.16
N VAL A 165 3.64 2.26 -9.48
CA VAL A 165 4.85 2.65 -10.20
C VAL A 165 4.84 4.15 -10.43
N ALA A 166 5.86 4.84 -9.97
CA ALA A 166 6.05 6.27 -10.19
C ALA A 166 7.54 6.62 -10.19
N HIS A 167 7.95 7.57 -11.01
CA HIS A 167 9.34 8.10 -11.08
C HIS A 167 10.41 7.02 -11.20
N GLY A 168 10.13 5.94 -11.97
CA GLY A 168 11.05 4.82 -12.17
C GLY A 168 11.22 3.91 -10.94
N SER A 169 10.39 4.05 -9.93
CA SER A 169 10.40 3.22 -8.72
C SER A 169 9.05 2.55 -8.50
N VAL A 170 9.06 1.43 -7.79
CA VAL A 170 7.87 0.75 -7.29
C VAL A 170 7.70 1.09 -5.81
N TYR A 171 6.53 1.59 -5.47
CA TYR A 171 6.09 1.85 -4.11
C TYR A 171 5.13 0.75 -3.70
N GLY A 172 5.33 0.17 -2.53
CA GLY A 172 4.52 -0.92 -2.02
C GLY A 172 4.18 -0.79 -0.54
N TYR A 173 2.96 -1.14 -0.19
CA TYR A 173 2.55 -1.31 1.20
C TYR A 173 2.41 -2.80 1.50
N ASN A 174 3.34 -3.33 2.31
CA ASN A 174 3.33 -4.72 2.75
C ASN A 174 2.38 -4.90 3.94
N SER A 175 1.27 -5.61 3.74
CA SER A 175 0.25 -5.86 4.75
C SER A 175 0.75 -6.77 5.88
N THR A 176 1.72 -7.66 5.59
CA THR A 176 2.25 -8.64 6.53
C THR A 176 2.84 -7.99 7.78
N ASP A 177 3.48 -6.81 7.62
CA ASP A 177 4.18 -6.15 8.72
C ASP A 177 3.95 -4.63 8.79
N GLY A 178 3.09 -4.10 7.94
CA GLY A 178 2.77 -2.66 7.87
C GLY A 178 3.89 -1.80 7.30
N ALA A 179 4.83 -2.38 6.55
CA ALA A 179 5.94 -1.66 5.97
C ALA A 179 5.54 -0.92 4.69
N PHE A 180 5.83 0.37 4.63
CA PHE A 180 5.86 1.12 3.38
C PHE A 180 7.26 1.01 2.79
N MET A 181 7.35 0.46 1.58
CA MET A 181 8.61 0.06 0.96
C MET A 181 8.73 0.65 -0.45
N VAL A 182 9.97 0.92 -0.88
CA VAL A 182 10.23 1.44 -2.23
C VAL A 182 11.42 0.70 -2.84
N SER A 183 11.29 0.35 -4.12
CA SER A 183 12.34 -0.29 -4.90
C SER A 183 12.57 0.47 -6.21
N ALA A 184 13.82 0.75 -6.53
CA ALA A 184 14.22 1.34 -7.81
C ALA A 184 14.54 0.28 -8.89
N ASP A 185 14.78 -0.97 -8.49
CA ASP A 185 15.22 -2.07 -9.36
C ASP A 185 14.27 -3.29 -9.34
N GLN A 186 13.17 -3.20 -8.57
CA GLN A 186 12.18 -4.27 -8.34
C GLN A 186 12.74 -5.52 -7.64
N ARG A 187 13.97 -5.44 -7.11
CA ARG A 187 14.69 -6.55 -6.45
C ARG A 187 15.10 -6.20 -5.04
N SER A 188 15.70 -5.03 -4.89
CA SER A 188 16.13 -4.50 -3.60
C SER A 188 15.11 -3.50 -3.09
N TRP A 189 14.68 -3.66 -1.85
CA TRP A 189 13.63 -2.84 -1.26
C TRP A 189 14.15 -2.06 -0.05
N GLU A 190 13.90 -0.77 -0.05
CA GLU A 190 14.09 0.08 1.10
C GLU A 190 12.79 0.15 1.91
N GLN A 191 12.80 -0.37 3.14
CA GLN A 191 11.71 -0.10 4.08
C GLN A 191 11.85 1.34 4.57
N ARG A 192 10.89 2.19 4.24
CA ARG A 192 10.92 3.61 4.59
C ARG A 192 10.22 3.93 5.90
N SER A 193 9.08 3.32 6.15
CA SER A 193 8.34 3.49 7.41
C SER A 193 7.51 2.25 7.73
N ARG A 194 6.94 2.24 8.94
CA ARG A 194 5.90 1.31 9.37
C ARG A 194 4.74 2.10 9.91
N THR A 195 3.62 2.06 9.22
CA THR A 195 2.38 2.74 9.60
C THR A 195 1.20 2.04 8.95
N ALA A 196 0.04 2.10 9.57
CA ALA A 196 -1.15 1.51 8.99
C ALA A 196 -1.64 2.37 7.81
N ILE A 197 -1.60 1.82 6.61
CA ILE A 197 -2.04 2.46 5.37
C ILE A 197 -3.12 1.60 4.74
N GLY A 198 -4.30 2.19 4.48
CA GLY A 198 -5.39 1.53 3.75
C GLY A 198 -5.30 1.77 2.24
N ALA A 199 -4.86 2.97 1.83
CA ALA A 199 -4.62 3.33 0.43
C ALA A 199 -3.53 4.39 0.37
N PHE A 200 -2.80 4.47 -0.74
CA PHE A 200 -1.85 5.56 -0.96
C PHE A 200 -1.81 5.98 -2.44
N ALA A 201 -1.32 7.19 -2.68
CA ALA A 201 -1.06 7.70 -4.01
C ALA A 201 0.24 8.53 -4.01
N VAL A 202 1.11 8.25 -4.98
CA VAL A 202 2.36 8.98 -5.18
C VAL A 202 2.10 10.13 -6.13
N SER A 203 2.62 11.31 -5.82
CA SER A 203 2.52 12.47 -6.70
C SER A 203 3.12 12.18 -8.09
N PRO A 204 2.43 12.49 -9.18
CA PRO A 204 2.96 12.31 -10.54
C PRO A 204 4.06 13.31 -10.90
N ILE A 205 4.27 14.33 -10.08
CA ILE A 205 5.24 15.40 -10.33
C ILE A 205 6.53 15.21 -9.52
N ASP A 206 6.40 14.67 -8.31
CA ASP A 206 7.48 14.54 -7.34
C ASP A 206 7.37 13.25 -6.55
N GLY A 207 8.35 12.36 -6.70
CA GLY A 207 8.39 11.06 -5.99
C GLY A 207 8.64 11.17 -4.48
N GLY A 208 8.97 12.35 -3.97
CA GLY A 208 9.04 12.62 -2.53
C GLY A 208 7.67 12.81 -1.89
N THR A 209 6.69 13.26 -2.64
CA THR A 209 5.35 13.53 -2.13
C THR A 209 4.44 12.32 -2.31
N VAL A 210 3.92 11.82 -1.19
CA VAL A 210 2.99 10.69 -1.13
C VAL A 210 1.82 11.05 -0.21
N LEU A 211 0.61 10.76 -0.63
CA LEU A 211 -0.57 10.77 0.23
C LEU A 211 -0.93 9.36 0.65
N ALA A 212 -1.39 9.19 1.88
CA ALA A 212 -1.85 7.90 2.38
C ALA A 212 -3.07 8.08 3.30
N VAL A 213 -4.00 7.15 3.21
CA VAL A 213 -5.12 7.02 4.14
C VAL A 213 -4.67 6.16 5.30
N GLY A 214 -4.47 6.79 6.44
CA GLY A 214 -4.14 6.11 7.69
C GLY A 214 -5.36 5.88 8.58
N ARG A 215 -5.12 5.35 9.78
CA ARG A 215 -6.18 5.15 10.78
C ARG A 215 -6.89 6.45 11.16
N ASP A 216 -6.10 7.53 11.29
CA ASP A 216 -6.55 8.82 11.80
C ASP A 216 -6.86 9.83 10.67
N GLY A 217 -7.03 9.34 9.44
CA GLY A 217 -7.34 10.14 8.26
C GLY A 217 -6.19 10.27 7.26
N LEU A 218 -6.25 11.31 6.43
CA LEU A 218 -5.27 11.54 5.38
C LEU A 218 -3.93 12.01 5.97
N GLN A 219 -2.85 11.41 5.49
CA GLN A 219 -1.49 11.75 5.84
C GLN A 219 -0.71 12.10 4.57
N ARG A 220 0.28 12.98 4.71
CA ARG A 220 1.21 13.36 3.65
C ARG A 220 2.64 13.08 4.09
N SER A 221 3.41 12.51 3.19
CA SER A 221 4.87 12.46 3.23
C SER A 221 5.44 13.42 2.19
N THR A 222 6.58 14.05 2.49
CA THR A 222 7.39 14.85 1.55
C THR A 222 8.80 14.29 1.38
N ASP A 223 9.05 13.12 1.93
CA ASP A 223 10.35 12.42 1.91
C ASP A 223 10.23 10.99 1.37
N GLY A 224 9.20 10.77 0.54
CA GLY A 224 8.95 9.51 -0.15
C GLY A 224 8.47 8.40 0.77
N GLY A 225 7.74 8.72 1.83
CA GLY A 225 7.15 7.76 2.74
C GLY A 225 8.02 7.40 3.96
N ARG A 226 9.10 8.18 4.26
CA ARG A 226 9.92 7.97 5.44
C ARG A 226 9.29 8.56 6.69
N SER A 227 8.65 9.70 6.56
CA SER A 227 7.87 10.34 7.63
C SER A 227 6.51 10.79 7.12
N TRP A 228 5.53 10.85 8.01
CA TRP A 228 4.15 11.16 7.69
C TRP A 228 3.61 12.25 8.62
N GLN A 229 2.84 13.16 8.06
CA GLN A 229 2.16 14.23 8.77
C GLN A 229 0.67 14.20 8.43
N SER A 230 -0.18 14.36 9.43
CA SER A 230 -1.63 14.46 9.22
C SER A 230 -1.95 15.69 8.39
N VAL A 231 -2.86 15.54 7.43
CA VAL A 231 -3.42 16.65 6.66
C VAL A 231 -4.76 17.03 7.31
N PRO A 232 -4.87 18.22 7.91
CA PRO A 232 -6.09 18.64 8.59
C PRO A 232 -7.21 18.95 7.60
N ASP A 233 -8.43 19.00 8.11
CA ASP A 233 -9.64 19.44 7.38
C ASP A 233 -9.91 18.67 6.08
N THR A 234 -9.60 17.36 6.09
CA THR A 234 -9.79 16.47 4.93
C THR A 234 -11.07 15.65 5.06
N PRO A 235 -11.72 15.30 3.93
CA PRO A 235 -12.84 14.38 3.97
C PRO A 235 -12.42 12.99 4.44
N ALA A 236 -13.34 12.22 5.00
CA ALA A 236 -13.11 10.84 5.45
C ALA A 236 -13.06 9.89 4.24
N VAL A 237 -11.96 9.94 3.48
CA VAL A 237 -11.76 9.15 2.26
C VAL A 237 -11.22 7.75 2.58
N GLY A 238 -11.50 6.79 1.69
CA GLY A 238 -11.02 5.41 1.77
C GLY A 238 -10.13 5.00 0.60
N LEU A 239 -10.37 5.58 -0.59
CA LEU A 239 -9.63 5.31 -1.81
C LEU A 239 -8.98 6.58 -2.33
N LEU A 240 -7.80 6.45 -2.93
CA LEU A 240 -7.02 7.55 -3.49
C LEU A 240 -6.54 7.20 -4.90
N ALA A 241 -6.56 8.17 -5.78
CA ALA A 241 -5.87 8.15 -7.06
C ALA A 241 -5.26 9.54 -7.32
N TRP A 242 -4.12 9.58 -7.99
CA TRP A 242 -3.42 10.83 -8.27
C TRP A 242 -2.84 10.81 -9.68
N ASP A 243 -3.28 11.73 -10.51
CA ASP A 243 -2.72 11.98 -11.82
C ASP A 243 -2.27 13.44 -11.97
N ARG A 244 -1.95 13.87 -13.18
CA ARG A 244 -1.50 15.24 -13.46
C ARG A 244 -2.61 16.29 -13.32
N THR A 245 -3.86 15.87 -13.30
CA THR A 245 -5.02 16.77 -13.14
C THR A 245 -5.31 17.06 -11.68
N GLY A 246 -4.92 16.17 -10.77
CA GLY A 246 -5.07 16.35 -9.34
C GLY A 246 -5.16 15.04 -8.56
N VAL A 247 -5.44 15.19 -7.29
CA VAL A 247 -5.76 14.09 -6.40
C VAL A 247 -7.26 13.86 -6.45
N TRP A 248 -7.64 12.62 -6.60
CA TRP A 248 -9.01 12.15 -6.53
C TRP A 248 -9.16 11.19 -5.35
N ALA A 249 -10.28 11.29 -4.67
CA ALA A 249 -10.56 10.43 -3.52
C ALA A 249 -12.03 10.03 -3.48
N VAL A 250 -12.27 8.81 -2.98
CA VAL A 250 -13.62 8.31 -2.77
C VAL A 250 -13.77 7.96 -1.30
N ALA A 251 -14.81 8.51 -0.69
CA ALA A 251 -15.19 8.20 0.67
C ALA A 251 -16.01 6.89 0.74
N ARG A 252 -16.11 6.30 1.92
CA ARG A 252 -16.83 5.02 2.12
C ARG A 252 -18.31 5.10 1.76
N ASP A 253 -18.92 6.28 1.83
CA ASP A 253 -20.29 6.54 1.40
C ASP A 253 -20.42 6.77 -0.11
N GLY A 254 -19.33 6.58 -0.86
CA GLY A 254 -19.25 6.78 -2.30
C GLY A 254 -19.02 8.23 -2.72
N ALA A 255 -18.96 9.19 -1.81
CA ALA A 255 -18.72 10.59 -2.16
C ALA A 255 -17.36 10.78 -2.84
N VAL A 256 -17.34 11.44 -4.00
CA VAL A 256 -16.14 11.73 -4.79
C VAL A 256 -15.63 13.13 -4.48
N TRP A 257 -14.34 13.23 -4.24
CA TRP A 257 -13.65 14.46 -3.91
C TRP A 257 -12.43 14.65 -4.81
N SER A 258 -12.09 15.90 -5.11
CA SER A 258 -10.87 16.24 -5.82
C SER A 258 -10.11 17.35 -5.12
N SER A 259 -8.79 17.37 -5.34
CA SER A 259 -7.88 18.40 -4.88
C SER A 259 -6.87 18.71 -5.98
N THR A 260 -6.66 19.99 -6.29
CA THR A 260 -5.68 20.46 -7.27
C THR A 260 -4.38 20.98 -6.65
N ASP A 261 -4.30 20.98 -5.32
CA ASP A 261 -3.14 21.44 -4.54
C ASP A 261 -2.43 20.32 -3.78
N GLY A 262 -2.58 19.08 -4.27
CA GLY A 262 -1.94 17.90 -3.69
C GLY A 262 -2.57 17.44 -2.39
N GLY A 263 -3.89 17.62 -2.21
CA GLY A 263 -4.65 17.12 -1.06
C GLY A 263 -4.73 18.10 0.11
N GLY A 264 -4.42 19.38 -0.10
CA GLY A 264 -4.57 20.42 0.92
C GLY A 264 -6.00 20.93 1.05
N GLN A 265 -6.63 21.19 -0.10
CA GLN A 265 -8.03 21.62 -0.16
C GLN A 265 -8.83 20.65 -1.02
N TRP A 266 -10.05 20.37 -0.61
CA TRP A 266 -10.91 19.37 -1.24
C TRP A 266 -12.22 19.96 -1.72
N GLN A 267 -12.64 19.57 -2.92
CA GLN A 267 -13.92 19.90 -3.49
C GLN A 267 -14.72 18.62 -3.72
N ARG A 268 -15.95 18.58 -3.20
CA ARG A 268 -16.91 17.51 -3.49
C ARG A 268 -17.36 17.61 -4.93
N ARG A 269 -17.33 16.49 -5.67
CA ARG A 269 -17.68 16.41 -7.09
C ARG A 269 -19.01 15.72 -7.34
N GLY A 270 -19.24 14.60 -6.69
CA GLY A 270 -20.43 13.79 -6.87
C GLY A 270 -20.37 12.58 -5.95
N ALA A 271 -20.89 11.44 -6.46
CA ALA A 271 -20.78 10.16 -5.78
C ALA A 271 -20.78 9.02 -6.80
N VAL A 272 -20.06 7.93 -6.52
CA VAL A 272 -20.16 6.68 -7.27
C VAL A 272 -21.53 6.03 -7.00
N PRO A 273 -22.12 5.32 -7.99
CA PRO A 273 -23.48 4.77 -7.85
C PRO A 273 -23.50 3.38 -7.18
N GLY A 274 -22.77 3.21 -6.06
CA GLY A 274 -22.67 1.96 -5.31
C GLY A 274 -21.54 1.98 -4.28
N GLU A 275 -21.28 0.85 -3.66
CA GLU A 275 -20.18 0.68 -2.70
C GLU A 275 -18.86 0.46 -3.46
N PRO A 276 -17.86 1.34 -3.31
CA PRO A 276 -16.63 1.26 -4.06
C PRO A 276 -15.62 0.30 -3.42
N ASP A 277 -15.10 -0.65 -4.19
CA ASP A 277 -14.02 -1.56 -3.80
C ASP A 277 -12.67 -1.01 -4.25
N SER A 278 -12.58 -0.46 -5.46
CA SER A 278 -11.34 0.07 -6.04
C SER A 278 -11.60 1.29 -6.91
N PHE A 279 -10.58 2.15 -7.05
CA PHE A 279 -10.70 3.41 -7.75
C PHE A 279 -9.40 3.76 -8.49
N ALA A 280 -9.53 4.25 -9.71
CA ALA A 280 -8.40 4.71 -10.52
C ALA A 280 -8.75 5.97 -11.32
N VAL A 281 -7.75 6.71 -11.73
CA VAL A 281 -7.85 7.83 -12.65
C VAL A 281 -6.84 7.68 -13.77
N GLN A 282 -7.27 7.94 -14.99
CA GLN A 282 -6.39 8.01 -16.17
C GLN A 282 -6.97 8.97 -17.20
N ASP A 283 -6.14 9.93 -17.64
CA ASP A 283 -6.50 10.90 -18.70
C ASP A 283 -7.87 11.56 -18.46
N ASP A 284 -8.06 12.14 -17.27
CA ASP A 284 -9.28 12.80 -16.80
C ASP A 284 -10.51 11.85 -16.64
N THR A 285 -10.37 10.56 -16.91
CA THR A 285 -11.44 9.59 -16.70
C THR A 285 -11.26 8.91 -15.36
N LEU A 286 -12.31 8.93 -14.56
CA LEU A 286 -12.38 8.21 -13.29
C LEU A 286 -13.00 6.83 -13.53
N PHE A 287 -12.45 5.83 -12.87
CA PHE A 287 -12.97 4.46 -12.88
C PHE A 287 -13.21 4.00 -11.45
N ALA A 288 -14.31 3.35 -11.21
CA ALA A 288 -14.60 2.72 -9.93
C ALA A 288 -15.12 1.29 -10.15
N ALA A 289 -14.49 0.33 -9.46
CA ALA A 289 -15.08 -0.98 -9.28
C ALA A 289 -15.99 -0.93 -8.06
N LEU A 290 -17.17 -1.49 -8.20
CA LEU A 290 -18.21 -1.50 -7.18
C LEU A 290 -18.50 -2.93 -6.75
N SER A 291 -18.90 -3.12 -5.51
CA SER A 291 -19.42 -4.40 -5.04
C SER A 291 -20.53 -4.92 -5.96
N GLY A 292 -20.55 -6.24 -6.22
CA GLY A 292 -21.47 -6.88 -7.15
C GLY A 292 -20.99 -6.87 -8.61
N ASP A 293 -19.68 -6.95 -8.82
CA ASP A 293 -19.03 -7.15 -10.13
C ASP A 293 -19.27 -6.03 -11.16
N ARG A 294 -19.55 -4.83 -10.70
CA ARG A 294 -19.83 -3.69 -11.57
C ARG A 294 -18.64 -2.75 -11.66
N VAL A 295 -18.31 -2.28 -12.87
CA VAL A 295 -17.31 -1.22 -13.07
C VAL A 295 -17.94 -0.05 -13.79
N VAL A 296 -17.73 1.14 -13.26
CA VAL A 296 -18.28 2.39 -13.79
C VAL A 296 -17.17 3.38 -14.14
N ALA A 297 -17.44 4.28 -15.08
CA ALA A 297 -16.54 5.36 -15.45
C ALA A 297 -17.26 6.70 -15.50
N SER A 298 -16.52 7.76 -15.20
CA SER A 298 -16.96 9.15 -15.30
C SER A 298 -15.93 9.96 -16.08
N THR A 299 -16.41 10.73 -17.06
CA THR A 299 -15.59 11.67 -17.86
C THR A 299 -15.89 13.13 -17.54
N ASP A 300 -16.73 13.40 -16.53
CA ASP A 300 -17.15 14.73 -16.10
C ASP A 300 -16.72 15.02 -14.64
N GLY A 301 -15.64 14.38 -14.22
CA GLY A 301 -15.06 14.58 -12.90
C GLY A 301 -15.90 14.01 -11.75
N GLY A 302 -16.66 12.95 -11.99
CA GLY A 302 -17.44 12.25 -10.97
C GLY A 302 -18.86 12.76 -10.79
N ALA A 303 -19.33 13.66 -11.67
CA ALA A 303 -20.71 14.17 -11.62
C ALA A 303 -21.72 13.12 -12.11
N THR A 304 -21.39 12.42 -13.20
CA THR A 304 -22.19 11.31 -13.73
C THR A 304 -21.32 10.08 -14.03
N TRP A 305 -21.94 8.89 -14.00
CA TRP A 305 -21.27 7.62 -14.15
C TRP A 305 -21.98 6.74 -15.19
N THR A 306 -21.22 6.03 -16.00
CA THR A 306 -21.69 5.06 -16.99
C THR A 306 -21.06 3.70 -16.75
N ASP A 307 -21.80 2.63 -17.02
CA ASP A 307 -21.27 1.27 -16.91
C ASP A 307 -20.19 1.01 -17.94
N ARG A 308 -19.04 0.57 -17.47
CA ARG A 308 -17.97 -0.05 -18.27
C ARG A 308 -18.12 -1.54 -18.28
N TYR A 309 -18.63 -2.10 -17.19
CA TYR A 309 -19.00 -3.49 -17.04
C TYR A 309 -20.14 -3.61 -16.04
N ALA A 310 -21.19 -4.32 -16.43
CA ALA A 310 -22.30 -4.70 -15.57
C ALA A 310 -22.78 -6.07 -16.01
N PRO A 311 -22.53 -7.14 -15.24
CA PRO A 311 -23.07 -8.48 -15.56
C PRO A 311 -24.60 -8.47 -15.53
N GLU A 312 -25.22 -9.41 -16.26
CA GLU A 312 -26.69 -9.57 -16.30
C GLU A 312 -27.21 -10.17 -15.00
#